data_c4a015bc4404f06a3c46c9cf293f95ed
#
_entry.id   c4a015bc4404f06a3c46c9cf293f95ed
#
_cell.length_a   1.000
_cell.length_b   1.000
_cell.length_c   1.000
_cell.angle_alpha   90.00
_cell.angle_beta   90.00
_cell.angle_gamma   90.00
#
_symmetry.space_group_name_H-M   'P 1'
#
loop_
_entity.id
_entity.type
_entity.pdbx_description
1 polymer ?
#
loop_
_entity_poly.entity_id
_entity_poly.type
_entity_poly.pdbx_seq_one_letter_code
_entity_poly.pdbx_strand_id
1 'polypeptide(L)'
;EQPSAFNLAPARKTLAVDLPAPASDRLPRVRMVLAASGAAECTLHGVPLNGPVMECLKGLNQVGARLRWEEDGRILCQGGEPVSGYNKSILDKAVHVGDDPFNLYLMLFQMVTRPARLKIIGESGLKFVDLAPIRHFLPLLGARLTSVVPGQEGLPARLESSAMLPSEVAVPAELPADALEALLVATAGWERDVTVDLSGHAEGRSIVSKVLPILQSAGIKASLTDTEGALSLHVVPGKAQFPDDLLPGINVVAAAALLAMPAFVGGRVKLSGHWEATGDARSGDVVKGLFSKLGVNLSVADGEVS
;
A
#
# COMPACT_ATOMS: atom_id res chain seq x y z
N GLU A 1 -6.00 15.02 -28.02
CA GLU A 1 -7.44 14.73 -28.07
C GLU A 1 -8.11 15.43 -26.89
N GLN A 2 -9.08 16.30 -27.16
CA GLN A 2 -9.88 16.90 -26.10
C GLN A 2 -10.76 15.81 -25.48
N PRO A 3 -10.89 15.74 -24.12
CA PRO A 3 -11.80 14.78 -23.51
C PRO A 3 -13.21 15.07 -24.00
N SER A 4 -13.89 14.03 -24.52
CA SER A 4 -15.29 14.11 -24.91
C SER A 4 -16.11 14.54 -23.69
N ALA A 5 -16.95 15.54 -23.84
CA ALA A 5 -17.85 15.98 -22.76
C ALA A 5 -18.78 14.83 -22.38
N PHE A 6 -18.80 14.45 -21.10
CA PHE A 6 -19.76 13.49 -20.59
C PHE A 6 -21.10 14.22 -20.37
N ASN A 7 -22.13 13.86 -21.12
CA ASN A 7 -23.48 14.31 -20.84
C ASN A 7 -24.08 13.46 -19.72
N LEU A 8 -24.18 14.01 -18.52
CA LEU A 8 -24.88 13.38 -17.41
C LEU A 8 -26.39 13.63 -17.58
N ALA A 9 -27.15 12.59 -17.85
CA ALA A 9 -28.60 12.64 -17.83
C ALA A 9 -29.12 12.05 -16.52
N PRO A 10 -30.24 12.59 -15.95
CA PRO A 10 -30.87 11.99 -14.80
C PRO A 10 -31.27 10.54 -15.05
N ALA A 11 -31.10 9.66 -14.06
CA ALA A 11 -31.55 8.29 -14.18
C ALA A 11 -33.08 8.25 -14.39
N ARG A 12 -33.51 7.62 -15.49
CA ARG A 12 -34.95 7.49 -15.82
C ARG A 12 -35.58 6.23 -15.27
N LYS A 13 -34.81 5.31 -14.73
CA LYS A 13 -35.25 4.04 -14.14
C LYS A 13 -34.54 3.80 -12.83
N THR A 14 -35.18 3.07 -11.94
CA THR A 14 -34.55 2.57 -10.71
C THR A 14 -33.35 1.69 -11.04
N LEU A 15 -32.28 1.84 -10.29
CA LEU A 15 -31.05 1.06 -10.43
C LEU A 15 -31.30 -0.38 -9.96
N ALA A 16 -30.93 -1.37 -10.76
CA ALA A 16 -30.93 -2.78 -10.37
C ALA A 16 -29.68 -3.43 -10.99
N VAL A 17 -28.62 -3.55 -10.20
CA VAL A 17 -27.30 -3.95 -10.71
C VAL A 17 -26.65 -4.94 -9.74
N ASP A 18 -26.14 -6.04 -10.28
CA ASP A 18 -25.32 -7.01 -9.60
C ASP A 18 -23.91 -6.91 -10.22
N LEU A 19 -22.91 -6.58 -9.40
CA LEU A 19 -21.53 -6.31 -9.84
C LEU A 19 -20.53 -7.04 -8.94
N PRO A 20 -19.35 -7.39 -9.45
CA PRO A 20 -18.24 -7.73 -8.58
C PRO A 20 -17.84 -6.50 -7.75
N ALA A 21 -17.48 -6.70 -6.48
CA ALA A 21 -16.95 -5.65 -5.65
C ALA A 21 -15.65 -5.09 -6.25
N PRO A 22 -15.44 -3.77 -6.24
CA PRO A 22 -14.22 -3.17 -6.77
C PRO A 22 -12.99 -3.72 -6.06
N ALA A 23 -11.99 -4.16 -6.81
CA ALA A 23 -10.75 -4.67 -6.25
C ALA A 23 -9.93 -3.55 -5.59
N SER A 24 -9.28 -3.86 -4.47
CA SER A 24 -8.31 -2.96 -3.85
C SER A 24 -7.07 -2.83 -4.74
N ASP A 25 -6.55 -1.62 -4.87
CA ASP A 25 -5.27 -1.35 -5.52
C ASP A 25 -4.10 -1.29 -4.52
N ARG A 26 -4.41 -1.07 -3.24
CA ARG A 26 -3.41 -0.92 -2.17
C ARG A 26 -2.75 -2.25 -1.81
N LEU A 27 -3.54 -3.28 -1.55
CA LEU A 27 -3.04 -4.60 -1.15
C LEU A 27 -2.12 -5.24 -2.20
N PRO A 28 -2.44 -5.23 -3.51
CA PRO A 28 -1.51 -5.71 -4.54
C PRO A 28 -0.17 -4.98 -4.55
N ARG A 29 -0.15 -3.66 -4.31
CA ARG A 29 1.09 -2.86 -4.24
C ARG A 29 1.96 -3.29 -3.05
N VAL A 30 1.37 -3.51 -1.88
CA VAL A 30 2.06 -4.05 -0.71
C VAL A 30 2.65 -5.44 -1.02
N ARG A 31 1.86 -6.32 -1.62
CA ARG A 31 2.31 -7.67 -2.01
C ARG A 31 3.45 -7.65 -3.03
N MET A 32 3.40 -6.74 -4.02
CA MET A 32 4.50 -6.56 -4.97
C MET A 32 5.80 -6.15 -4.27
N VAL A 33 5.73 -5.22 -3.30
CA VAL A 33 6.90 -4.80 -2.51
C VAL A 33 7.46 -5.97 -1.70
N LEU A 34 6.62 -6.73 -1.02
CA LEU A 34 7.02 -7.90 -0.25
C LEU A 34 7.67 -8.97 -1.15
N ALA A 35 7.08 -9.27 -2.29
CA ALA A 35 7.66 -10.21 -3.28
C ALA A 35 9.02 -9.72 -3.79
N ALA A 36 9.14 -8.45 -4.14
CA ALA A 36 10.37 -7.84 -4.60
C ALA A 36 11.48 -7.85 -3.53
N SER A 37 11.11 -7.63 -2.25
CA SER A 37 12.04 -7.65 -1.12
C SER A 37 12.65 -9.02 -0.89
N GLY A 38 11.85 -10.07 -0.99
CA GLY A 38 12.29 -11.45 -0.76
C GLY A 38 12.77 -12.18 -2.01
N ALA A 39 12.65 -11.58 -3.20
CA ALA A 39 12.87 -12.25 -4.49
C ALA A 39 12.11 -13.59 -4.60
N ALA A 40 10.91 -13.65 -4.06
CA ALA A 40 10.05 -14.80 -4.15
C ALA A 40 9.54 -15.00 -5.60
N GLU A 41 9.45 -16.25 -6.04
CA GLU A 41 8.69 -16.59 -7.24
C GLU A 41 7.24 -16.83 -6.83
N CYS A 42 6.32 -16.03 -7.35
CA CYS A 42 4.90 -16.13 -7.03
C CYS A 42 4.04 -15.45 -8.08
N THR A 43 2.73 -15.75 -8.05
CA THR A 43 1.74 -15.07 -8.87
C THR A 43 0.74 -14.33 -7.97
N LEU A 44 0.54 -13.04 -8.22
CA LEU A 44 -0.48 -12.25 -7.57
C LEU A 44 -1.73 -12.22 -8.46
N HIS A 45 -2.89 -12.57 -7.91
CA HIS A 45 -4.16 -12.66 -8.61
C HIS A 45 -5.11 -11.51 -8.23
N GLY A 46 -6.07 -11.22 -9.11
CA GLY A 46 -7.12 -10.22 -8.87
C GLY A 46 -6.62 -8.78 -8.77
N VAL A 47 -5.50 -8.48 -9.41
CA VAL A 47 -4.87 -7.16 -9.37
C VAL A 47 -5.61 -6.23 -10.35
N PRO A 48 -6.13 -5.07 -9.90
CA PRO A 48 -6.79 -4.14 -10.78
C PRO A 48 -5.82 -3.44 -11.72
N LEU A 49 -6.20 -3.30 -13.00
CA LEU A 49 -5.44 -2.51 -13.96
C LEU A 49 -5.76 -1.02 -13.79
N ASN A 50 -4.97 -0.32 -13.00
CA ASN A 50 -5.10 1.12 -12.79
C ASN A 50 -3.74 1.82 -12.69
N GLY A 51 -3.76 3.15 -12.69
CA GLY A 51 -2.55 3.98 -12.64
C GLY A 51 -1.63 3.65 -11.47
N PRO A 52 -2.09 3.74 -10.20
CA PRO A 52 -1.26 3.49 -9.04
C PRO A 52 -0.57 2.12 -9.02
N VAL A 53 -1.26 1.06 -9.41
CA VAL A 53 -0.70 -0.31 -9.49
C VAL A 53 0.37 -0.39 -10.57
N MET A 54 0.09 0.14 -11.76
CA MET A 54 1.04 0.08 -12.88
C MET A 54 2.28 0.93 -12.64
N GLU A 55 2.14 2.09 -11.98
CA GLU A 55 3.29 2.93 -11.61
C GLU A 55 4.13 2.26 -10.52
N CYS A 56 3.52 1.61 -9.53
CA CYS A 56 4.22 0.81 -8.53
C CYS A 56 5.04 -0.33 -9.19
N LEU A 57 4.42 -1.09 -10.08
CA LEU A 57 5.07 -2.16 -10.84
C LEU A 57 6.26 -1.64 -11.64
N LYS A 58 6.08 -0.55 -12.38
CA LYS A 58 7.16 0.08 -13.16
C LYS A 58 8.29 0.56 -12.25
N GLY A 59 7.97 1.26 -11.16
CA GLY A 59 8.95 1.75 -10.19
C GLY A 59 9.78 0.63 -9.58
N LEU A 60 9.16 -0.45 -9.14
CA LEU A 60 9.85 -1.63 -8.62
C LEU A 60 10.75 -2.29 -9.67
N ASN A 61 10.31 -2.39 -10.92
CA ASN A 61 11.14 -2.92 -12.01
C ASN A 61 12.34 -2.00 -12.33
N GLN A 62 12.18 -0.68 -12.23
CA GLN A 62 13.30 0.26 -12.39
C GLN A 62 14.41 0.03 -11.36
N VAL A 63 14.08 -0.43 -10.15
CA VAL A 63 15.07 -0.73 -9.09
C VAL A 63 15.52 -2.17 -9.05
N GLY A 64 15.05 -3.01 -9.99
CA GLY A 64 15.57 -4.36 -10.21
C GLY A 64 14.61 -5.50 -9.86
N ALA A 65 13.38 -5.22 -9.50
CA ALA A 65 12.35 -6.26 -9.41
C ALA A 65 12.08 -6.88 -10.78
N ARG A 66 11.53 -8.08 -10.78
CA ARG A 66 11.14 -8.81 -11.99
C ARG A 66 9.65 -9.13 -11.93
N LEU A 67 8.84 -8.07 -12.07
CA LEU A 67 7.38 -8.15 -12.04
C LEU A 67 6.84 -7.99 -13.45
N ARG A 68 6.01 -8.93 -13.90
CA ARG A 68 5.40 -8.89 -15.22
C ARG A 68 3.89 -8.94 -15.11
N TRP A 69 3.23 -7.95 -15.69
CA TRP A 69 1.78 -7.99 -15.87
C TRP A 69 1.41 -9.07 -16.89
N GLU A 70 0.43 -9.88 -16.54
CA GLU A 70 -0.21 -10.84 -17.44
C GLU A 70 -1.68 -10.51 -17.60
N GLU A 71 -2.32 -11.13 -18.59
CA GLU A 71 -3.76 -11.01 -18.80
C GLU A 71 -4.53 -11.44 -17.54
N ASP A 72 -5.79 -11.02 -17.44
CA ASP A 72 -6.72 -11.36 -16.35
C ASP A 72 -6.33 -10.85 -14.95
N GLY A 73 -5.58 -9.73 -14.88
CA GLY A 73 -5.24 -9.13 -13.59
C GLY A 73 -4.27 -9.97 -12.78
N ARG A 74 -3.32 -10.62 -13.44
CA ARG A 74 -2.23 -11.36 -12.79
C ARG A 74 -0.91 -10.61 -12.90
N ILE A 75 -0.13 -10.66 -11.83
CA ILE A 75 1.27 -10.23 -11.84
C ILE A 75 2.15 -11.43 -11.49
N LEU A 76 3.00 -11.81 -12.43
CA LEU A 76 4.02 -12.82 -12.22
C LEU A 76 5.25 -12.16 -11.59
N CYS A 77 5.63 -12.60 -10.42
CA CYS A 77 6.88 -12.26 -9.74
C CYS A 77 7.91 -13.33 -10.10
N GLN A 78 8.84 -12.98 -10.96
CA GLN A 78 9.88 -13.92 -11.42
C GLN A 78 11.03 -13.92 -10.45
N GLY A 79 11.11 -14.67 -9.45
CA GLY A 79 12.22 -14.76 -8.51
C GLY A 79 13.58 -14.19 -8.98
N GLY A 80 14.58 -14.24 -8.21
CA GLY A 80 15.89 -13.71 -8.55
C GLY A 80 16.59 -13.07 -7.34
N GLU A 81 17.38 -12.03 -7.57
CA GLU A 81 17.99 -11.30 -6.46
C GLU A 81 16.98 -10.33 -5.82
N PRO A 82 16.85 -10.33 -4.47
CA PRO A 82 16.01 -9.36 -3.77
C PRO A 82 16.38 -7.93 -4.16
N VAL A 83 15.39 -7.05 -4.20
CA VAL A 83 15.63 -5.60 -4.37
C VAL A 83 16.34 -5.03 -3.15
N SER A 84 16.04 -5.55 -1.97
CA SER A 84 16.66 -5.21 -0.68
C SER A 84 18.05 -5.84 -0.52
N GLY A 85 18.83 -5.34 0.44
CA GLY A 85 20.11 -5.91 0.89
C GLY A 85 21.26 -4.90 0.93
N TYR A 86 21.96 -4.81 2.07
CA TYR A 86 23.03 -3.82 2.26
C TYR A 86 24.34 -4.18 1.52
N ASN A 87 24.58 -5.46 1.29
CA ASN A 87 25.79 -5.93 0.55
C ASN A 87 25.72 -5.68 -0.96
N LYS A 88 24.66 -5.04 -1.45
CA LYS A 88 24.51 -4.73 -2.87
C LYS A 88 25.34 -3.53 -3.28
N SER A 89 25.71 -3.49 -4.54
CA SER A 89 26.28 -2.30 -5.15
C SER A 89 25.32 -1.11 -5.04
N ILE A 90 25.89 0.09 -4.97
CA ILE A 90 25.07 1.33 -4.92
C ILE A 90 24.19 1.39 -6.16
N LEU A 91 22.88 1.50 -5.93
CA LEU A 91 21.92 1.74 -6.99
C LEU A 91 21.85 3.24 -7.29
N ASP A 92 22.30 3.66 -8.47
CA ASP A 92 22.24 5.06 -8.92
C ASP A 92 21.32 5.17 -10.13
N LYS A 93 20.10 5.66 -9.92
CA LYS A 93 19.05 5.75 -10.95
C LYS A 93 18.06 6.87 -10.68
N ALA A 94 17.30 7.23 -11.74
CA ALA A 94 16.04 7.94 -11.59
C ALA A 94 14.89 6.93 -11.54
N VAL A 95 13.93 7.16 -10.64
CA VAL A 95 12.76 6.30 -10.45
C VAL A 95 11.50 7.17 -10.49
N HIS A 96 10.52 6.75 -11.28
CA HIS A 96 9.23 7.41 -11.39
C HIS A 96 8.18 6.67 -10.54
N VAL A 97 7.47 7.39 -9.67
CA VAL A 97 6.51 6.82 -8.71
C VAL A 97 5.04 7.15 -9.00
N GLY A 98 4.77 7.83 -10.13
CA GLY A 98 3.43 8.28 -10.51
C GLY A 98 2.98 9.51 -9.73
N ASP A 99 1.68 9.58 -9.43
CA ASP A 99 1.06 10.69 -8.68
C ASP A 99 0.46 10.24 -7.33
N ASP A 100 0.79 9.06 -6.88
CA ASP A 100 0.26 8.45 -5.65
C ASP A 100 1.28 8.55 -4.50
N PRO A 101 0.97 9.25 -3.38
CA PRO A 101 1.87 9.35 -2.23
C PRO A 101 2.26 7.99 -1.63
N PHE A 102 1.37 7.01 -1.66
CA PHE A 102 1.68 5.70 -1.13
C PHE A 102 2.77 4.98 -1.96
N ASN A 103 2.74 5.11 -3.29
CA ASN A 103 3.81 4.60 -4.15
C ASN A 103 5.16 5.27 -3.83
N LEU A 104 5.14 6.57 -3.55
CA LEU A 104 6.33 7.29 -3.11
C LEU A 104 6.89 6.70 -1.81
N TYR A 105 6.05 6.51 -0.79
CA TYR A 105 6.48 5.97 0.51
C TYR A 105 6.94 4.52 0.41
N LEU A 106 6.23 3.68 -0.34
CA LEU A 106 6.65 2.30 -0.62
C LEU A 106 8.06 2.27 -1.24
N MET A 107 8.31 3.13 -2.24
CA MET A 107 9.63 3.22 -2.89
C MET A 107 10.69 3.75 -1.94
N LEU A 108 10.41 4.80 -1.17
CA LEU A 108 11.35 5.36 -0.21
C LEU A 108 11.80 4.31 0.82
N PHE A 109 10.87 3.67 1.51
CA PHE A 109 11.20 2.71 2.56
C PHE A 109 11.75 1.38 2.01
N GLN A 110 11.36 0.98 0.81
CA GLN A 110 12.01 -0.14 0.13
C GLN A 110 13.48 0.17 -0.17
N MET A 111 13.82 1.40 -0.55
CA MET A 111 15.18 1.77 -0.95
C MET A 111 16.11 2.11 0.21
N VAL A 112 15.61 2.33 1.43
CA VAL A 112 16.50 2.43 2.61
C VAL A 112 17.14 1.09 2.99
N THR A 113 16.60 -0.03 2.49
CA THR A 113 17.09 -1.39 2.77
C THR A 113 18.35 -1.75 1.97
N ARG A 114 18.83 -0.89 1.07
CA ARG A 114 20.04 -1.09 0.29
C ARG A 114 20.80 0.21 0.06
N PRO A 115 22.12 0.16 -0.21
CA PRO A 115 22.85 1.35 -0.65
C PRO A 115 22.25 1.91 -1.94
N ALA A 116 21.85 3.19 -1.92
CA ALA A 116 21.17 3.81 -3.04
C ALA A 116 21.43 5.33 -3.13
N ARG A 117 21.43 5.83 -4.37
CA ARG A 117 21.40 7.25 -4.75
C ARG A 117 20.32 7.43 -5.81
N LEU A 118 19.09 7.70 -5.38
CA LEU A 118 17.96 7.76 -6.29
C LEU A 118 17.49 9.20 -6.49
N LYS A 119 17.25 9.57 -7.74
CA LYS A 119 16.41 10.72 -8.06
C LYS A 119 14.97 10.22 -8.20
N ILE A 120 14.13 10.56 -7.22
CA ILE A 120 12.71 10.19 -7.24
C ILE A 120 11.94 11.29 -7.95
N ILE A 121 11.15 10.89 -8.94
CA ILE A 121 10.38 11.76 -9.81
C ILE A 121 8.91 11.32 -9.71
N GLY A 122 8.00 12.27 -9.67
CA GLY A 122 6.55 12.02 -9.67
C GLY A 122 5.81 13.02 -10.55
N GLU A 123 4.52 12.82 -10.68
CA GLU A 123 3.62 13.71 -11.39
C GLU A 123 3.33 15.00 -10.59
N SER A 124 2.44 15.83 -11.12
CA SER A 124 2.21 17.17 -10.62
C SER A 124 1.73 17.25 -9.18
N GLY A 125 0.91 16.29 -8.72
CA GLY A 125 0.40 16.24 -7.35
C GLY A 125 1.51 16.06 -6.31
N LEU A 126 2.51 15.23 -6.63
CA LEU A 126 3.62 14.97 -5.71
C LEU A 126 4.64 16.12 -5.60
N LYS A 127 4.53 17.16 -6.42
CA LYS A 127 5.33 18.39 -6.25
C LYS A 127 4.95 19.19 -5.01
N PHE A 128 3.72 19.02 -4.54
CA PHE A 128 3.16 19.77 -3.40
C PHE A 128 3.05 18.91 -2.14
N VAL A 129 3.47 17.66 -2.19
CA VAL A 129 3.45 16.79 -1.00
C VAL A 129 4.46 17.29 0.02
N ASP A 130 4.05 17.39 1.28
CA ASP A 130 4.96 17.74 2.37
C ASP A 130 5.84 16.53 2.73
N LEU A 131 7.13 16.64 2.43
CA LEU A 131 8.12 15.63 2.76
C LEU A 131 8.95 15.97 4.01
N ALA A 132 8.62 17.03 4.75
CA ALA A 132 9.36 17.41 5.95
C ALA A 132 9.36 16.30 7.02
N PRO A 133 8.23 15.66 7.36
CA PRO A 133 8.22 14.54 8.32
C PRO A 133 9.13 13.39 7.88
N ILE A 134 9.12 13.06 6.59
CA ILE A 134 9.98 12.01 6.02
C ILE A 134 11.46 12.40 6.09
N ARG A 135 11.80 13.65 5.77
CA ARG A 135 13.18 14.16 5.84
C ARG A 135 13.74 14.12 7.25
N HIS A 136 12.90 14.36 8.26
CA HIS A 136 13.30 14.28 9.67
C HIS A 136 13.46 12.82 10.14
N PHE A 137 12.65 11.92 9.61
CA PHE A 137 12.64 10.53 10.03
C PHE A 137 13.74 9.68 9.37
N LEU A 138 14.01 9.86 8.07
CA LEU A 138 14.95 9.03 7.32
C LEU A 138 16.38 8.96 7.88
N PRO A 139 16.94 10.00 8.53
CA PRO A 139 18.25 9.90 9.17
C PRO A 139 18.34 8.81 10.25
N LEU A 140 17.25 8.50 10.93
CA LEU A 140 17.17 7.38 11.90
C LEU A 140 17.35 6.01 11.21
N LEU A 141 17.06 5.95 9.91
CA LEU A 141 17.20 4.76 9.07
C LEU A 141 18.50 4.78 8.22
N GLY A 142 19.45 5.64 8.56
CA GLY A 142 20.69 5.77 7.80
C GLY A 142 20.51 6.29 6.37
N ALA A 143 19.46 7.07 6.12
CA ALA A 143 19.13 7.63 4.82
C ALA A 143 18.87 9.14 4.88
N ARG A 144 18.96 9.80 3.73
CA ARG A 144 18.73 11.25 3.60
C ARG A 144 17.90 11.53 2.37
N LEU A 145 16.90 12.40 2.52
CA LEU A 145 16.08 12.89 1.42
C LEU A 145 16.28 14.40 1.24
N THR A 146 16.68 14.84 0.05
CA THR A 146 16.90 16.25 -0.27
C THR A 146 16.08 16.67 -1.47
N SER A 147 15.54 17.90 -1.44
CA SER A 147 14.88 18.46 -2.62
C SER A 147 15.89 18.69 -3.75
N VAL A 148 15.51 18.41 -4.98
CA VAL A 148 16.32 18.70 -6.17
C VAL A 148 16.10 20.14 -6.62
N VAL A 149 14.91 20.69 -6.38
CA VAL A 149 14.55 22.06 -6.74
C VAL A 149 14.54 22.92 -5.48
N PRO A 150 15.37 23.97 -5.40
CA PRO A 150 15.37 24.87 -4.24
C PRO A 150 13.98 25.47 -3.98
N GLY A 151 13.55 25.47 -2.71
CA GLY A 151 12.25 26.03 -2.30
C GLY A 151 11.03 25.16 -2.62
N GLN A 152 11.22 23.97 -3.17
CA GLN A 152 10.14 23.00 -3.41
C GLN A 152 10.15 21.92 -2.33
N GLU A 153 8.99 21.71 -1.68
CA GLU A 153 8.87 20.72 -0.59
C GLU A 153 8.72 19.30 -1.08
N GLY A 154 8.01 19.07 -2.19
CA GLY A 154 7.74 17.77 -2.76
C GLY A 154 8.80 17.25 -3.75
N LEU A 155 8.36 16.46 -4.70
CA LEU A 155 9.22 15.90 -5.75
C LEU A 155 9.53 16.95 -6.86
N PRO A 156 10.69 16.82 -7.55
CA PRO A 156 11.67 15.74 -7.45
C PRO A 156 12.58 15.84 -6.22
N ALA A 157 12.92 14.70 -5.65
CA ALA A 157 13.82 14.61 -4.51
C ALA A 157 14.94 13.58 -4.76
N ARG A 158 16.05 13.73 -4.03
CA ARG A 158 17.16 12.76 -4.04
C ARG A 158 17.18 12.01 -2.73
N LEU A 159 17.09 10.69 -2.82
CA LEU A 159 17.30 9.77 -1.71
C LEU A 159 18.75 9.25 -1.76
N GLU A 160 19.45 9.34 -0.64
CA GLU A 160 20.73 8.67 -0.40
C GLU A 160 20.55 7.73 0.78
N SER A 161 20.91 6.47 0.63
CA SER A 161 20.81 5.45 1.68
C SER A 161 22.13 4.71 1.84
N SER A 162 22.52 4.49 3.11
CA SER A 162 23.66 3.63 3.48
C SER A 162 23.22 2.20 3.76
N ALA A 163 21.95 1.92 3.88
CA ALA A 163 21.37 0.67 4.36
C ALA A 163 21.79 0.26 5.79
N MET A 164 22.26 1.20 6.58
CA MET A 164 22.61 0.95 7.99
C MET A 164 21.34 1.11 8.85
N LEU A 165 20.52 0.07 8.86
CA LEU A 165 19.23 0.07 9.56
C LEU A 165 19.39 -0.28 11.04
N PRO A 166 18.67 0.41 11.95
CA PRO A 166 18.67 0.10 13.37
C PRO A 166 17.83 -1.16 13.67
N SER A 167 18.05 -1.78 14.83
CA SER A 167 17.22 -2.87 15.36
C SER A 167 15.95 -2.37 16.07
N GLU A 168 15.92 -1.10 16.43
CA GLU A 168 14.78 -0.46 17.09
C GLU A 168 14.50 0.89 16.44
N VAL A 169 13.22 1.17 16.17
CA VAL A 169 12.75 2.40 15.53
C VAL A 169 11.56 2.95 16.30
N ALA A 170 11.68 4.16 16.83
CA ALA A 170 10.54 4.90 17.35
C ALA A 170 9.90 5.74 16.24
N VAL A 171 8.62 5.54 16.01
CA VAL A 171 7.88 6.28 14.98
C VAL A 171 7.38 7.61 15.54
N PRO A 172 7.74 8.74 14.91
CA PRO A 172 7.26 10.05 15.37
C PRO A 172 5.78 10.24 15.03
N ALA A 173 5.10 11.05 15.85
CA ALA A 173 3.66 11.29 15.73
C ALA A 173 3.26 11.95 14.39
N GLU A 174 4.16 12.75 13.81
CA GLU A 174 3.95 13.50 12.59
C GLU A 174 4.19 12.69 11.30
N LEU A 175 4.66 11.43 11.40
CA LEU A 175 4.85 10.60 10.22
C LEU A 175 3.48 10.32 9.56
N PRO A 176 3.30 10.58 8.24
CA PRO A 176 2.03 10.28 7.59
C PRO A 176 1.62 8.80 7.72
N ALA A 177 0.33 8.53 7.88
CA ALA A 177 -0.22 7.19 8.02
C ALA A 177 0.22 6.23 6.88
N ASP A 178 0.18 6.72 5.64
CA ASP A 178 0.64 5.98 4.46
C ASP A 178 2.14 5.69 4.50
N ALA A 179 2.93 6.60 5.04
CA ALA A 179 4.36 6.42 5.23
C ALA A 179 4.66 5.38 6.32
N LEU A 180 3.90 5.40 7.41
CA LEU A 180 4.01 4.39 8.45
C LEU A 180 3.66 3.00 7.92
N GLU A 181 2.57 2.86 7.17
CA GLU A 181 2.21 1.57 6.55
C GLU A 181 3.33 1.07 5.63
N ALA A 182 3.87 1.93 4.77
CA ALA A 182 4.97 1.59 3.88
C ALA A 182 6.26 1.21 4.64
N LEU A 183 6.56 1.88 5.74
CA LEU A 183 7.67 1.53 6.63
C LEU A 183 7.50 0.11 7.20
N LEU A 184 6.32 -0.19 7.78
CA LEU A 184 6.05 -1.51 8.36
C LEU A 184 6.15 -2.64 7.33
N VAL A 185 5.70 -2.39 6.09
CA VAL A 185 5.85 -3.34 4.98
C VAL A 185 7.32 -3.55 4.63
N ALA A 186 8.12 -2.48 4.59
CA ALA A 186 9.53 -2.54 4.22
C ALA A 186 10.38 -3.31 5.23
N THR A 187 9.95 -3.42 6.50
CA THR A 187 10.68 -4.19 7.53
C THR A 187 10.89 -5.66 7.16
N ALA A 188 9.99 -6.23 6.37
CA ALA A 188 10.13 -7.60 5.87
C ALA A 188 11.40 -7.83 5.02
N GLY A 189 11.90 -6.77 4.38
CA GLY A 189 13.12 -6.80 3.56
C GLY A 189 14.38 -6.37 4.30
N TRP A 190 14.33 -6.10 5.61
CA TRP A 190 15.51 -5.75 6.39
C TRP A 190 16.40 -6.98 6.58
N GLU A 191 17.62 -6.79 7.04
CA GLU A 191 18.55 -7.91 7.21
C GLU A 191 18.56 -8.48 8.63
N ARG A 192 18.03 -7.72 9.57
CA ARG A 192 18.00 -8.08 11.00
C ARG A 192 16.60 -7.86 11.53
N ASP A 193 16.30 -8.56 12.61
CA ASP A 193 15.09 -8.34 13.37
C ASP A 193 14.98 -6.88 13.78
N VAL A 194 13.77 -6.37 13.72
CA VAL A 194 13.48 -4.98 14.07
C VAL A 194 12.24 -4.89 14.95
N THR A 195 12.31 -4.03 15.96
CA THR A 195 11.15 -3.60 16.74
C THR A 195 10.79 -2.17 16.38
N VAL A 196 9.56 -1.97 15.90
CA VAL A 196 9.03 -0.65 15.57
C VAL A 196 8.11 -0.22 16.70
N ASP A 197 8.50 0.82 17.44
CA ASP A 197 7.68 1.44 18.48
C ASP A 197 6.68 2.41 17.84
N LEU A 198 5.41 2.12 18.04
CA LEU A 198 4.25 2.84 17.51
C LEU A 198 3.50 3.64 18.58
N SER A 199 3.99 3.62 19.84
CA SER A 199 3.27 4.18 20.99
C SER A 199 2.98 5.68 20.83
N GLY A 200 3.86 6.41 20.14
CA GLY A 200 3.71 7.85 19.88
C GLY A 200 2.80 8.22 18.73
N HIS A 201 2.36 7.24 17.90
CA HIS A 201 1.63 7.52 16.67
C HIS A 201 0.12 7.29 16.83
N ALA A 202 -0.70 8.33 16.62
CA ALA A 202 -2.16 8.27 16.85
C ALA A 202 -2.87 7.14 16.07
N GLU A 203 -2.46 6.88 14.84
CA GLU A 203 -3.03 5.83 13.98
C GLU A 203 -2.24 4.51 14.04
N GLY A 204 -1.18 4.41 14.87
CA GLY A 204 -0.29 3.25 14.92
C GLY A 204 -1.03 1.93 15.11
N ARG A 205 -1.99 1.88 16.04
CA ARG A 205 -2.83 0.69 16.30
C ARG A 205 -3.68 0.29 15.09
N SER A 206 -4.29 1.26 14.43
CA SER A 206 -5.11 1.01 13.24
C SER A 206 -4.26 0.48 12.08
N ILE A 207 -3.08 1.08 11.85
CA ILE A 207 -2.19 0.71 10.75
C ILE A 207 -1.58 -0.68 10.99
N VAL A 208 -1.04 -0.93 12.19
CA VAL A 208 -0.45 -2.24 12.48
C VAL A 208 -1.46 -3.37 12.42
N SER A 209 -2.72 -3.11 12.79
CA SER A 209 -3.79 -4.11 12.69
C SER A 209 -4.13 -4.51 11.25
N LYS A 210 -3.78 -3.67 10.27
CA LYS A 210 -3.90 -3.98 8.83
C LYS A 210 -2.65 -4.68 8.31
N VAL A 211 -1.47 -4.18 8.68
CA VAL A 211 -0.20 -4.66 8.14
C VAL A 211 0.20 -6.03 8.70
N LEU A 212 -0.02 -6.27 9.99
CA LEU A 212 0.37 -7.52 10.65
C LEU A 212 -0.22 -8.77 9.97
N PRO A 213 -1.53 -8.84 9.67
CA PRO A 213 -2.08 -9.99 8.94
C PRO A 213 -1.49 -10.15 7.54
N ILE A 214 -1.15 -9.06 6.86
CA ILE A 214 -0.54 -9.10 5.52
C ILE A 214 0.87 -9.71 5.61
N LEU A 215 1.69 -9.28 6.57
CA LEU A 215 3.02 -9.85 6.80
C LEU A 215 2.92 -11.34 7.14
N GLN A 216 2.02 -11.71 8.06
CA GLN A 216 1.83 -13.10 8.48
C GLN A 216 1.32 -13.98 7.33
N SER A 217 0.37 -13.49 6.51
CA SER A 217 -0.11 -14.22 5.33
C SER A 217 0.96 -14.40 4.26
N ALA A 218 1.96 -13.52 4.23
CA ALA A 218 3.14 -13.63 3.38
C ALA A 218 4.26 -14.50 4.02
N GLY A 219 3.98 -15.20 5.12
CA GLY A 219 4.95 -16.05 5.80
C GLY A 219 6.04 -15.30 6.58
N ILE A 220 5.92 -13.98 6.72
CA ILE A 220 6.84 -13.16 7.52
C ILE A 220 6.48 -13.30 9.00
N LYS A 221 7.46 -13.62 9.83
CA LYS A 221 7.26 -13.74 11.28
C LYS A 221 7.16 -12.35 11.89
N ALA A 222 5.97 -11.99 12.32
CA ALA A 222 5.70 -10.70 12.96
C ALA A 222 4.80 -10.90 14.18
N SER A 223 5.10 -10.16 15.25
CA SER A 223 4.33 -10.18 16.50
C SER A 223 4.10 -8.78 17.03
N LEU A 224 2.90 -8.56 17.56
CA LEU A 224 2.47 -7.29 18.13
C LEU A 224 2.53 -7.36 19.65
N THR A 225 3.19 -6.38 20.28
CA THR A 225 3.04 -6.07 21.69
C THR A 225 2.09 -4.90 21.82
N ASP A 226 0.95 -5.13 22.49
CA ASP A 226 -0.10 -4.13 22.70
C ASP A 226 -0.51 -4.18 24.17
N THR A 227 0.11 -3.33 24.97
CA THR A 227 -0.14 -3.20 26.40
C THR A 227 -0.48 -1.76 26.74
N GLU A 228 -0.95 -1.50 27.96
CA GLU A 228 -1.22 -0.15 28.42
C GLU A 228 0.08 0.67 28.40
N GLY A 229 0.14 1.65 27.47
CA GLY A 229 1.29 2.54 27.29
C GLY A 229 2.39 2.06 26.34
N ALA A 230 2.29 0.84 25.77
CA ALA A 230 3.28 0.34 24.82
C ALA A 230 2.61 -0.36 23.63
N LEU A 231 2.90 0.13 22.44
CA LEU A 231 2.47 -0.48 21.18
C LEU A 231 3.70 -0.67 20.28
N SER A 232 4.08 -1.91 20.01
CA SER A 232 5.23 -2.18 19.15
C SER A 232 5.01 -3.40 18.26
N LEU A 233 5.56 -3.34 17.04
CA LEU A 233 5.61 -4.43 16.09
C LEU A 233 7.04 -4.97 16.04
N HIS A 234 7.21 -6.24 16.34
CA HIS A 234 8.47 -6.95 16.15
C HIS A 234 8.38 -7.78 14.86
N VAL A 235 9.36 -7.62 13.97
CA VAL A 235 9.42 -8.32 12.68
C VAL A 235 10.75 -9.04 12.54
N VAL A 236 10.68 -10.32 12.21
CA VAL A 236 11.82 -11.13 11.77
C VAL A 236 11.78 -11.16 10.24
N PRO A 237 12.73 -10.50 9.56
CA PRO A 237 12.74 -10.42 8.11
C PRO A 237 12.81 -11.78 7.43
N GLY A 238 12.26 -11.88 6.23
CA GLY A 238 12.22 -13.15 5.52
C GLY A 238 11.74 -13.03 4.08
N LYS A 239 11.82 -14.15 3.38
CA LYS A 239 11.27 -14.22 2.02
C LYS A 239 9.75 -14.33 2.09
N ALA A 240 9.06 -13.42 1.45
CA ALA A 240 7.62 -13.50 1.33
C ALA A 240 7.20 -14.73 0.48
N GLN A 241 6.18 -15.43 0.95
CA GLN A 241 5.56 -16.55 0.25
C GLN A 241 4.06 -16.31 0.25
N PHE A 242 3.45 -16.30 -0.90
CA PHE A 242 2.02 -16.09 -1.02
C PHE A 242 1.32 -17.38 -1.44
N PRO A 243 0.22 -17.76 -0.78
CA PRO A 243 -0.65 -18.84 -1.26
C PRO A 243 -1.23 -18.51 -2.64
N ASP A 244 -1.40 -19.51 -3.49
CA ASP A 244 -1.95 -19.35 -4.84
C ASP A 244 -3.42 -18.91 -4.84
N ASP A 245 -4.14 -19.18 -3.75
CA ASP A 245 -5.54 -18.84 -3.53
C ASP A 245 -5.75 -17.50 -2.82
N LEU A 246 -4.71 -16.67 -2.75
CA LEU A 246 -4.77 -15.40 -2.05
C LEU A 246 -5.73 -14.44 -2.74
N LEU A 247 -6.83 -14.15 -2.05
CA LEU A 247 -7.94 -13.36 -2.57
C LEU A 247 -7.55 -11.88 -2.76
N PRO A 248 -8.07 -11.24 -3.81
CA PRO A 248 -7.93 -9.80 -3.97
C PRO A 248 -8.68 -9.07 -2.85
N GLY A 249 -8.08 -8.00 -2.34
CA GLY A 249 -8.77 -7.10 -1.41
C GLY A 249 -9.89 -6.31 -2.11
N ILE A 250 -10.85 -5.84 -1.34
CA ILE A 250 -11.92 -4.97 -1.82
C ILE A 250 -11.54 -3.50 -1.61
N ASN A 251 -11.78 -2.67 -2.60
CA ASN A 251 -11.74 -1.21 -2.46
C ASN A 251 -13.02 -0.74 -1.76
N VAL A 252 -12.96 -0.61 -0.45
CA VAL A 252 -14.11 -0.32 0.39
C VAL A 252 -14.72 1.04 0.11
N VAL A 253 -13.91 2.04 -0.24
CA VAL A 253 -14.40 3.39 -0.56
C VAL A 253 -15.23 3.36 -1.86
N ALA A 254 -14.71 2.72 -2.89
CA ALA A 254 -15.44 2.55 -4.15
C ALA A 254 -16.69 1.68 -3.98
N ALA A 255 -16.60 0.60 -3.19
CA ALA A 255 -17.73 -0.25 -2.86
C ALA A 255 -18.81 0.52 -2.09
N ALA A 256 -18.44 1.33 -1.09
CA ALA A 256 -19.38 2.16 -0.35
C ALA A 256 -20.05 3.19 -1.26
N ALA A 257 -19.33 3.82 -2.18
CA ALA A 257 -19.91 4.75 -3.13
C ALA A 257 -20.95 4.06 -4.04
N LEU A 258 -20.68 2.85 -4.52
CA LEU A 258 -21.63 2.07 -5.32
C LEU A 258 -22.87 1.68 -4.50
N LEU A 259 -22.68 1.21 -3.27
CA LEU A 259 -23.78 0.83 -2.35
C LEU A 259 -24.64 2.03 -1.92
N ALA A 260 -24.11 3.25 -1.96
CA ALA A 260 -24.86 4.45 -1.67
C ALA A 260 -25.75 4.93 -2.84
N MET A 261 -25.48 4.52 -4.08
CA MET A 261 -26.22 5.01 -5.25
C MET A 261 -27.74 4.80 -5.17
N PRO A 262 -28.27 3.65 -4.70
CA PRO A 262 -29.70 3.45 -4.57
C PRO A 262 -30.43 4.49 -3.71
N ALA A 263 -29.73 5.07 -2.72
CA ALA A 263 -30.32 6.12 -1.87
C ALA A 263 -30.65 7.41 -2.64
N PHE A 264 -29.95 7.65 -3.77
CA PHE A 264 -30.16 8.86 -4.58
C PHE A 264 -31.08 8.63 -5.78
N VAL A 265 -31.04 7.43 -6.37
CA VAL A 265 -31.76 7.14 -7.63
C VAL A 265 -32.85 6.06 -7.47
N GLY A 266 -32.95 5.48 -6.30
CA GLY A 266 -33.81 4.33 -6.02
C GLY A 266 -33.27 3.03 -6.62
N GLY A 267 -33.75 1.90 -6.12
CA GLY A 267 -33.39 0.57 -6.64
C GLY A 267 -32.45 -0.23 -5.73
N ARG A 268 -31.59 -1.04 -6.32
CA ARG A 268 -30.70 -1.96 -5.60
C ARG A 268 -29.34 -2.06 -6.29
N VAL A 269 -28.28 -2.07 -5.51
CA VAL A 269 -26.93 -2.48 -5.95
C VAL A 269 -26.54 -3.68 -5.09
N LYS A 270 -26.06 -4.73 -5.73
CA LYS A 270 -25.52 -5.92 -5.11
C LYS A 270 -24.06 -6.06 -5.52
N LEU A 271 -23.15 -6.19 -4.54
CA LEU A 271 -21.72 -6.37 -4.74
C LEU A 271 -21.30 -7.75 -4.25
N SER A 272 -20.82 -8.59 -5.17
CA SER A 272 -20.26 -9.91 -4.85
C SER A 272 -18.75 -9.83 -4.66
N GLY A 273 -18.20 -10.53 -3.64
CA GLY A 273 -16.76 -10.54 -3.36
C GLY A 273 -16.44 -11.14 -2.01
N HIS A 274 -15.15 -11.20 -1.69
CA HIS A 274 -14.66 -11.80 -0.46
C HIS A 274 -14.45 -10.73 0.62
N TRP A 275 -15.54 -10.26 1.20
CA TRP A 275 -15.57 -9.19 2.19
C TRP A 275 -14.87 -9.53 3.51
N GLU A 276 -14.71 -10.81 3.80
CA GLU A 276 -14.08 -11.30 5.04
C GLU A 276 -12.59 -11.61 4.88
N ALA A 277 -12.12 -11.76 3.65
CA ALA A 277 -10.78 -12.30 3.37
C ALA A 277 -9.68 -11.25 3.29
N THR A 278 -9.98 -9.99 3.51
CA THR A 278 -8.99 -8.92 3.41
C THR A 278 -8.47 -8.57 4.79
N GLY A 279 -7.18 -8.31 4.91
CA GLY A 279 -6.58 -7.71 6.12
C GLY A 279 -7.26 -6.39 6.53
N ASP A 280 -8.27 -5.99 5.79
CA ASP A 280 -9.18 -4.86 5.96
C ASP A 280 -10.57 -5.29 6.49
N ALA A 281 -10.64 -6.38 7.26
CA ALA A 281 -11.89 -6.86 7.89
C ALA A 281 -12.66 -5.75 8.63
N ARG A 282 -11.95 -4.75 9.14
CA ARG A 282 -12.55 -3.56 9.75
C ARG A 282 -13.22 -2.62 8.75
N SER A 283 -12.81 -2.61 7.50
CA SER A 283 -13.39 -1.72 6.49
C SER A 283 -14.81 -2.13 6.12
N GLY A 284 -15.10 -3.44 6.06
CA GLY A 284 -16.48 -3.95 5.90
C GLY A 284 -17.37 -3.54 7.07
N ASP A 285 -16.86 -3.65 8.29
CA ASP A 285 -17.60 -3.25 9.51
C ASP A 285 -17.78 -1.73 9.58
N VAL A 286 -16.79 -0.96 9.15
CA VAL A 286 -16.92 0.52 9.06
C VAL A 286 -17.98 0.92 8.05
N VAL A 287 -18.03 0.28 6.89
CA VAL A 287 -19.08 0.54 5.89
C VAL A 287 -20.45 0.19 6.44
N LYS A 288 -20.62 -1.00 7.02
CA LYS A 288 -21.88 -1.40 7.68
C LYS A 288 -22.29 -0.41 8.75
N GLY A 289 -21.35 -0.01 9.62
CA GLY A 289 -21.61 0.96 10.69
C GLY A 289 -21.98 2.34 10.18
N LEU A 290 -21.35 2.81 9.11
CA LEU A 290 -21.67 4.08 8.47
C LEU A 290 -23.10 4.06 7.88
N PHE A 291 -23.43 3.05 7.09
CA PHE A 291 -24.74 2.92 6.45
C PHE A 291 -25.85 2.75 7.48
N SER A 292 -25.62 1.98 8.56
CA SER A 292 -26.58 1.85 9.66
C SER A 292 -26.86 3.19 10.33
N LYS A 293 -25.85 4.03 10.56
CA LYS A 293 -26.02 5.39 11.11
C LYS A 293 -26.80 6.32 10.17
N LEU A 294 -26.75 6.07 8.87
CA LEU A 294 -27.50 6.80 7.85
C LEU A 294 -28.92 6.24 7.66
N GLY A 295 -29.32 5.24 8.45
CA GLY A 295 -30.64 4.59 8.34
C GLY A 295 -30.77 3.64 7.15
N VAL A 296 -29.65 3.27 6.54
CA VAL A 296 -29.59 2.31 5.42
C VAL A 296 -29.13 0.97 5.96
N ASN A 297 -29.95 -0.06 5.77
CA ASN A 297 -29.62 -1.42 6.16
C ASN A 297 -28.94 -2.12 5.00
N LEU A 298 -27.69 -2.53 5.22
CA LEU A 298 -26.97 -3.41 4.31
C LEU A 298 -27.23 -4.86 4.68
N SER A 299 -27.65 -5.66 3.71
CA SER A 299 -27.69 -7.12 3.82
C SER A 299 -26.33 -7.68 3.43
N VAL A 300 -25.78 -8.56 4.26
CA VAL A 300 -24.53 -9.26 4.01
C VAL A 300 -24.78 -10.75 4.14
N ALA A 301 -24.60 -11.51 3.06
CA ALA A 301 -24.77 -12.95 3.05
C ALA A 301 -23.81 -13.56 2.04
N ASP A 302 -23.11 -14.63 2.42
CA ASP A 302 -22.30 -15.49 1.54
C ASP A 302 -21.38 -14.76 0.54
N GLY A 303 -20.66 -13.75 1.01
CA GLY A 303 -19.77 -12.96 0.14
C GLY A 303 -20.47 -11.89 -0.71
N GLU A 304 -21.72 -11.57 -0.42
CA GLU A 304 -22.49 -10.55 -1.12
C GLU A 304 -22.95 -9.44 -0.15
N VAL A 305 -22.89 -8.20 -0.60
CA VAL A 305 -23.38 -7.03 0.13
C VAL A 305 -24.36 -6.25 -0.75
N SER A 306 -25.53 -5.93 -0.22
CA SER A 306 -26.56 -5.15 -0.92
C SER A 306 -27.28 -4.19 0.01
#